data_a9c200e14077331cc5d30e4deb6a0bf2
#
_entry.id   a9c200e14077331cc5d30e4deb6a0bf2
#
_cell.length_a   1.000
_cell.length_b   1.000
_cell.length_c   1.000
_cell.angle_alpha   90.00
_cell.angle_beta   90.00
_cell.angle_gamma   90.00
#
_symmetry.space_group_name_H-M   'P 1'
#
loop_
_entity.id
_entity.type
_entity.pdbx_description
1 polymer ?
#
loop_
_entity_poly.entity_id
_entity_poly.type
_entity_poly.pdbx_seq_one_letter_code
_entity_poly.pdbx_strand_id
1 'polypeptide(L)'
;MLSNRKSDANREQDGSEGDMSGNAVYFEDVDIGDEITPLPMNPTHETIAAYVKACHITEKRFTDDAYARSLGMDGIIAPGNMGLAYLSRMINDWAQGAILRKLDVRFRGFVKPGVQLTCKGLIVEKHVRGSENSIECDVFIENESGDRPVAGSATVILPTRG
;
A
#
# COMPACT_ATOMS: atom_id res chain seq x y z
N MET A 1 -43.38 -27.54 45.58
CA MET A 1 -42.40 -27.00 46.54
C MET A 1 -41.09 -26.83 45.78
N LEU A 2 -40.75 -25.57 45.49
CA LEU A 2 -39.48 -24.92 45.75
C LEU A 2 -38.25 -25.60 45.09
N SER A 3 -37.40 -24.98 44.34
CA SER A 3 -36.77 -23.67 44.48
C SER A 3 -36.00 -23.29 43.20
N ASN A 4 -36.20 -22.10 42.88
CA ASN A 4 -35.43 -21.24 41.99
C ASN A 4 -33.94 -21.19 42.36
N ARG A 5 -33.02 -21.34 41.42
CA ARG A 5 -31.73 -20.65 41.50
C ARG A 5 -31.23 -20.23 40.11
N LYS A 6 -31.33 -18.95 39.87
CA LYS A 6 -30.55 -18.21 38.91
C LYS A 6 -29.05 -18.41 39.21
N SER A 7 -28.25 -18.65 38.20
CA SER A 7 -26.84 -18.31 38.24
C SER A 7 -26.54 -17.45 37.05
N ASP A 8 -26.29 -16.19 37.37
CA ASP A 8 -25.73 -15.18 36.47
C ASP A 8 -24.36 -15.62 36.03
N ALA A 9 -24.17 -15.95 34.74
CA ALA A 9 -22.86 -16.09 34.15
C ALA A 9 -22.46 -14.73 33.62
N ASN A 10 -21.57 -14.13 34.36
CA ASN A 10 -20.81 -12.94 34.06
C ASN A 10 -20.13 -13.06 32.68
N ARG A 11 -20.58 -12.28 31.75
CA ARG A 11 -19.99 -12.17 30.42
C ARG A 11 -18.87 -11.12 30.52
N GLU A 12 -17.71 -11.57 30.93
CA GLU A 12 -16.50 -10.78 30.81
C GLU A 12 -16.26 -10.50 29.29
N GLN A 13 -16.56 -9.28 28.91
CA GLN A 13 -16.09 -8.72 27.65
C GLN A 13 -14.60 -8.46 27.82
N ASP A 14 -13.79 -9.41 27.35
CA ASP A 14 -12.38 -9.16 27.09
C ASP A 14 -12.29 -8.22 25.87
N GLY A 15 -12.28 -6.95 26.18
CA GLY A 15 -11.91 -5.90 25.26
C GLY A 15 -10.41 -5.96 25.04
N SER A 16 -9.95 -6.80 24.12
CA SER A 16 -8.61 -6.63 23.59
C SER A 16 -8.59 -5.30 22.85
N GLU A 17 -8.25 -4.23 23.55
CA GLU A 17 -7.73 -3.01 22.96
C GLU A 17 -6.48 -3.43 22.18
N GLY A 18 -6.66 -3.61 20.86
CA GLY A 18 -5.55 -3.82 19.96
C GLY A 18 -4.58 -2.65 20.16
N ASP A 19 -3.39 -2.99 20.57
CA ASP A 19 -2.26 -2.06 20.69
C ASP A 19 -2.10 -1.31 19.34
N MET A 20 -2.67 -0.11 19.30
CA MET A 20 -2.53 0.85 18.20
C MET A 20 -1.21 1.62 18.31
N SER A 21 -0.18 1.04 18.96
CA SER A 21 1.18 1.56 18.87
C SER A 21 1.77 1.21 17.51
N GLY A 22 1.16 1.74 16.45
CA GLY A 22 1.75 1.74 15.13
C GLY A 22 3.12 2.41 15.20
N ASN A 23 4.11 1.83 14.57
CA ASN A 23 5.49 2.31 14.51
C ASN A 23 5.53 3.75 13.99
N ALA A 24 5.54 4.73 14.90
CA ALA A 24 5.81 6.11 14.53
C ALA A 24 7.29 6.18 14.08
N VAL A 25 7.50 6.47 12.81
CA VAL A 25 8.83 6.70 12.25
C VAL A 25 9.08 8.21 12.27
N TYR A 26 10.13 8.64 12.96
CA TYR A 26 10.51 10.04 13.03
C TYR A 26 11.65 10.34 12.06
N PHE A 27 11.78 11.60 11.68
CA PHE A 27 12.83 12.05 10.75
C PHE A 27 14.25 11.74 11.26
N GLU A 28 14.44 11.76 12.56
CA GLU A 28 15.71 11.47 13.23
C GLU A 28 16.07 9.98 13.22
N ASP A 29 15.09 9.10 12.98
CA ASP A 29 15.27 7.64 13.05
C ASP A 29 15.66 7.02 11.70
N VAL A 30 15.68 7.79 10.64
CA VAL A 30 15.93 7.29 9.29
C VAL A 30 17.15 7.95 8.66
N ASP A 31 17.86 7.18 7.82
CA ASP A 31 19.01 7.66 7.08
C ASP A 31 18.88 7.40 5.57
N ILE A 32 19.71 8.11 4.79
CA ILE A 32 19.83 7.85 3.35
C ILE A 32 20.37 6.43 3.16
N GLY A 33 19.70 5.63 2.35
CA GLY A 33 19.97 4.23 2.13
C GLY A 33 19.08 3.28 2.92
N ASP A 34 18.24 3.79 3.82
CA ASP A 34 17.27 2.96 4.53
C ASP A 34 16.13 2.53 3.59
N GLU A 35 15.70 1.29 3.74
CA GLU A 35 14.59 0.72 3.00
C GLU A 35 13.27 0.94 3.73
N ILE A 36 12.24 1.30 2.97
CA ILE A 36 10.85 1.27 3.45
C ILE A 36 10.40 -0.18 3.56
N THR A 37 9.70 -0.53 4.64
CA THR A 37 9.16 -1.88 4.84
C THR A 37 8.38 -2.32 3.59
N PRO A 38 8.81 -3.39 2.91
CA PRO A 38 8.18 -3.82 1.66
C PRO A 38 6.73 -4.28 1.88
N LEU A 39 5.87 -4.02 0.89
CA LEU A 39 4.49 -4.46 0.89
C LEU A 39 4.23 -5.44 -0.27
N PRO A 40 3.84 -6.70 0.00
CA PRO A 40 3.42 -7.62 -1.05
C PRO A 40 2.18 -7.10 -1.79
N MET A 41 2.17 -7.29 -3.11
CA MET A 41 1.04 -6.97 -3.99
C MET A 41 0.74 -8.18 -4.87
N ASN A 42 -0.37 -8.85 -4.61
CA ASN A 42 -0.80 -10.05 -5.34
C ASN A 42 -2.13 -9.77 -6.06
N PRO A 43 -2.10 -9.11 -7.23
CA PRO A 43 -3.31 -8.83 -7.97
C PRO A 43 -3.92 -10.13 -8.53
N THR A 44 -5.17 -10.41 -8.18
CA THR A 44 -5.96 -11.49 -8.75
C THR A 44 -7.07 -10.89 -9.62
N HIS A 45 -7.73 -11.70 -10.45
CA HIS A 45 -8.91 -11.27 -11.19
C HIS A 45 -9.97 -10.69 -10.24
N GLU A 46 -10.17 -11.34 -9.09
CA GLU A 46 -11.13 -10.92 -8.09
C GLU A 46 -10.76 -9.57 -7.44
N THR A 47 -9.51 -9.40 -7.01
CA THR A 47 -9.05 -8.15 -6.38
C THR A 47 -9.04 -6.98 -7.36
N ILE A 48 -8.68 -7.23 -8.64
CA ILE A 48 -8.76 -6.23 -9.69
C ILE A 48 -10.23 -5.83 -9.95
N ALA A 49 -11.14 -6.79 -10.06
CA ALA A 49 -12.56 -6.52 -10.27
C ALA A 49 -13.16 -5.73 -9.08
N ALA A 50 -12.81 -6.09 -7.85
CA ALA A 50 -13.23 -5.35 -6.66
C ALA A 50 -12.74 -3.90 -6.65
N TYR A 51 -11.46 -3.69 -7.00
CA TYR A 51 -10.86 -2.36 -7.10
C TYR A 51 -11.53 -1.51 -8.20
N VAL A 52 -11.70 -2.08 -9.39
CA VAL A 52 -12.37 -1.44 -10.55
C VAL A 52 -13.78 -0.99 -10.17
N LYS A 53 -14.54 -1.87 -9.49
CA LYS A 53 -15.88 -1.57 -8.98
C LYS A 53 -15.87 -0.44 -7.94
N ALA A 54 -14.97 -0.52 -6.97
CA ALA A 54 -14.86 0.49 -5.90
C ALA A 54 -14.46 1.89 -6.43
N CYS A 55 -13.61 1.92 -7.45
CA CYS A 55 -13.15 3.17 -8.07
C CYS A 55 -14.05 3.64 -9.23
N HIS A 56 -15.19 2.96 -9.50
CA HIS A 56 -16.10 3.27 -10.61
C HIS A 56 -15.40 3.35 -11.99
N ILE A 57 -14.39 2.48 -12.20
CA ILE A 57 -13.68 2.39 -13.48
C ILE A 57 -14.54 1.61 -14.48
N THR A 58 -14.73 2.14 -15.68
CA THR A 58 -15.65 1.56 -16.69
C THR A 58 -14.96 0.87 -17.86
N GLU A 59 -13.63 0.95 -17.94
CA GLU A 59 -12.86 0.35 -19.02
C GLU A 59 -12.82 -1.18 -18.93
N LYS A 60 -13.38 -1.82 -19.94
CA LYS A 60 -13.53 -3.28 -20.01
C LYS A 60 -12.22 -4.06 -20.02
N ARG A 61 -11.10 -3.45 -20.44
CA ARG A 61 -9.76 -4.08 -20.44
C ARG A 61 -9.28 -4.52 -19.06
N PHE A 62 -9.91 -4.06 -17.99
CA PHE A 62 -9.57 -4.43 -16.61
C PHE A 62 -10.46 -5.55 -16.05
N THR A 63 -11.56 -5.92 -16.74
CA THR A 63 -12.55 -6.88 -16.22
C THR A 63 -13.01 -7.92 -17.24
N ASP A 64 -12.68 -7.76 -18.52
CA ASP A 64 -13.10 -8.63 -19.61
C ASP A 64 -11.87 -9.11 -20.41
N ASP A 65 -11.50 -10.37 -20.22
CA ASP A 65 -10.36 -10.99 -20.88
C ASP A 65 -10.51 -11.03 -22.41
N ALA A 66 -11.72 -11.27 -22.92
CA ALA A 66 -11.95 -11.32 -24.36
C ALA A 66 -11.75 -9.93 -24.97
N TYR A 67 -12.26 -8.91 -24.32
CA TYR A 67 -12.05 -7.53 -24.73
C TYR A 67 -10.58 -7.12 -24.66
N ALA A 68 -9.88 -7.46 -23.57
CA ALA A 68 -8.45 -7.16 -23.44
C ALA A 68 -7.62 -7.82 -24.54
N ARG A 69 -7.93 -9.09 -24.89
CA ARG A 69 -7.29 -9.79 -26.03
C ARG A 69 -7.59 -9.15 -27.37
N SER A 70 -8.79 -8.62 -27.58
CA SER A 70 -9.13 -7.88 -28.79
C SER A 70 -8.30 -6.60 -28.98
N LEU A 71 -7.73 -6.08 -27.89
CA LEU A 71 -6.80 -4.94 -27.89
C LEU A 71 -5.32 -5.35 -28.01
N GLY A 72 -5.03 -6.65 -28.23
CA GLY A 72 -3.67 -7.18 -28.36
C GLY A 72 -2.98 -7.47 -27.03
N MET A 73 -3.72 -7.54 -25.93
CA MET A 73 -3.20 -7.93 -24.62
C MET A 73 -3.36 -9.45 -24.42
N ASP A 74 -2.60 -10.05 -23.49
CA ASP A 74 -2.73 -11.47 -23.16
C ASP A 74 -4.00 -11.78 -22.34
N GLY A 75 -4.60 -10.78 -21.73
CA GLY A 75 -5.77 -10.82 -20.86
C GLY A 75 -5.92 -9.52 -20.11
N ILE A 76 -6.76 -9.47 -19.08
CA ILE A 76 -6.93 -8.27 -18.27
C ILE A 76 -5.63 -7.86 -17.59
N ILE A 77 -5.53 -6.60 -17.25
CA ILE A 77 -4.44 -6.00 -16.48
C ILE A 77 -5.00 -5.23 -15.29
N ALA A 78 -4.20 -5.02 -14.26
CA ALA A 78 -4.57 -4.11 -13.18
C ALA A 78 -4.54 -2.65 -13.65
N PRO A 79 -5.49 -1.80 -13.22
CA PRO A 79 -5.40 -0.37 -13.45
C PRO A 79 -4.14 0.24 -12.83
N GLY A 80 -3.51 1.20 -13.52
CA GLY A 80 -2.28 1.83 -13.02
C GLY A 80 -2.45 2.48 -11.65
N ASN A 81 -3.60 3.12 -11.39
CA ASN A 81 -3.91 3.72 -10.09
C ASN A 81 -4.02 2.70 -8.94
N MET A 82 -4.25 1.41 -9.23
CA MET A 82 -4.15 0.35 -8.23
C MET A 82 -2.70 0.21 -7.72
N GLY A 83 -1.71 0.29 -8.60
CA GLY A 83 -0.29 0.32 -8.21
C GLY A 83 0.06 1.54 -7.35
N LEU A 84 -0.46 2.72 -7.69
CA LEU A 84 -0.31 3.93 -6.87
C LEU A 84 -0.89 3.74 -5.47
N ALA A 85 -2.08 3.12 -5.36
CA ALA A 85 -2.72 2.83 -4.08
C ALA A 85 -1.86 1.91 -3.20
N TYR A 86 -1.23 0.89 -3.79
CA TYR A 86 -0.32 0.00 -3.06
C TYR A 86 0.95 0.69 -2.60
N LEU A 87 1.59 1.52 -3.45
CA LEU A 87 2.76 2.31 -3.05
C LEU A 87 2.43 3.32 -1.96
N SER A 88 1.29 4.00 -2.07
CA SER A 88 0.80 4.91 -1.04
C SER A 88 0.54 4.18 0.29
N ARG A 89 -0.08 2.99 0.23
CA ARG A 89 -0.31 2.15 1.39
C ARG A 89 1.01 1.71 2.05
N MET A 90 1.98 1.27 1.26
CA MET A 90 3.31 0.89 1.77
C MET A 90 3.93 2.00 2.62
N ILE A 91 3.90 3.24 2.12
CA ILE A 91 4.44 4.40 2.84
C ILE A 91 3.66 4.69 4.12
N ASN A 92 2.32 4.65 4.07
CA ASN A 92 1.47 4.92 5.22
C ASN A 92 1.56 3.83 6.29
N ASP A 93 1.68 2.56 5.89
CA ASP A 93 1.83 1.43 6.81
C ASP A 93 3.21 1.45 7.49
N TRP A 94 4.25 1.89 6.76
CA TRP A 94 5.60 2.02 7.28
C TRP A 94 5.76 3.16 8.28
N ALA A 95 5.20 4.34 7.99
CA ALA A 95 5.36 5.54 8.82
C ALA A 95 4.00 6.15 9.18
N GLN A 96 3.43 5.70 10.29
CA GLN A 96 2.19 6.28 10.80
C GLN A 96 2.41 7.73 11.25
N GLY A 97 1.51 8.61 10.81
CA GLY A 97 1.62 10.05 11.05
C GLY A 97 2.47 10.82 10.04
N ALA A 98 3.12 10.13 9.10
CA ALA A 98 3.77 10.77 7.96
C ALA A 98 2.76 11.35 6.97
N ILE A 99 3.17 12.35 6.20
CA ILE A 99 2.37 12.94 5.13
C ILE A 99 3.03 12.61 3.80
N LEU A 100 2.37 11.79 2.99
CA LEU A 100 2.77 11.58 1.59
C LEU A 100 2.41 12.83 0.79
N ARG A 101 3.39 13.70 0.56
CA ARG A 101 3.21 14.98 -0.14
C ARG A 101 3.13 14.81 -1.64
N LYS A 102 3.97 13.93 -2.20
CA LYS A 102 4.06 13.70 -3.63
C LYS A 102 4.35 12.23 -3.89
N LEU A 103 3.70 11.69 -4.91
CA LEU A 103 3.99 10.38 -5.47
C LEU A 103 3.95 10.52 -6.99
N ASP A 104 5.11 10.40 -7.62
CA ASP A 104 5.29 10.54 -9.06
C ASP A 104 5.89 9.24 -9.61
N VAL A 105 5.13 8.54 -10.45
CA VAL A 105 5.56 7.26 -11.00
C VAL A 105 5.37 7.19 -12.51
N ARG A 106 6.16 6.34 -13.14
CA ARG A 106 6.03 5.97 -14.54
C ARG A 106 5.63 4.51 -14.65
N PHE A 107 4.64 4.26 -15.49
CA PHE A 107 4.20 2.92 -15.86
C PHE A 107 5.04 2.44 -17.04
N ARG A 108 5.85 1.41 -16.84
CA ARG A 108 6.77 0.84 -17.84
C ARG A 108 6.31 -0.51 -18.36
N GLY A 109 5.34 -1.12 -17.69
CA GLY A 109 4.79 -2.41 -18.03
C GLY A 109 3.41 -2.61 -17.44
N PHE A 110 2.75 -3.67 -17.86
CA PHE A 110 1.45 -4.06 -17.35
C PHE A 110 1.58 -4.92 -16.11
N VAL A 111 0.73 -4.67 -15.13
CA VAL A 111 0.55 -5.53 -13.96
C VAL A 111 -0.53 -6.55 -14.31
N LYS A 112 -0.14 -7.82 -14.45
CA LYS A 112 -1.05 -8.92 -14.80
C LYS A 112 -1.60 -9.59 -13.55
N PRO A 113 -2.82 -10.15 -13.58
CA PRO A 113 -3.33 -10.96 -12.48
C PRO A 113 -2.49 -12.23 -12.30
N GLY A 114 -2.36 -12.68 -11.05
CA GLY A 114 -1.62 -13.91 -10.71
C GLY A 114 -0.10 -13.75 -10.62
N VAL A 115 0.45 -12.57 -10.92
CA VAL A 115 1.88 -12.28 -10.77
C VAL A 115 2.13 -11.76 -9.36
N GLN A 116 3.08 -12.37 -8.65
CA GLN A 116 3.53 -11.88 -7.36
C GLN A 116 4.44 -10.67 -7.54
N LEU A 117 4.09 -9.59 -6.85
CA LEU A 117 4.80 -8.33 -6.89
C LEU A 117 5.11 -7.86 -5.48
N THR A 118 6.11 -7.00 -5.36
CA THR A 118 6.46 -6.35 -4.09
C THR A 118 6.63 -4.85 -4.32
N CYS A 119 5.92 -4.05 -3.55
CA CYS A 119 6.20 -2.63 -3.44
C CYS A 119 7.43 -2.43 -2.57
N LYS A 120 8.37 -1.65 -3.03
CA LYS A 120 9.63 -1.33 -2.35
C LYS A 120 9.90 0.15 -2.39
N GLY A 121 10.65 0.65 -1.42
CA GLY A 121 11.08 2.03 -1.35
C GLY A 121 12.45 2.13 -0.70
N LEU A 122 13.23 3.13 -1.14
CA LEU A 122 14.56 3.44 -0.64
C LEU A 122 14.66 4.94 -0.40
N ILE A 123 15.13 5.36 0.77
CA ILE A 123 15.37 6.78 1.08
C ILE A 123 16.63 7.22 0.36
N VAL A 124 16.51 8.23 -0.50
CA VAL A 124 17.63 8.74 -1.32
C VAL A 124 18.08 10.12 -0.92
N GLU A 125 17.22 10.93 -0.31
CA GLU A 125 17.57 12.27 0.18
C GLU A 125 16.80 12.61 1.46
N LYS A 126 17.39 13.49 2.29
CA LYS A 126 16.76 14.08 3.48
C LYS A 126 16.86 15.60 3.39
N HIS A 127 15.76 16.29 3.69
CA HIS A 127 15.69 17.74 3.66
C HIS A 127 15.12 18.31 4.93
N VAL A 128 15.77 19.36 5.45
CA VAL A 128 15.31 20.19 6.56
C VAL A 128 14.96 21.57 6.00
N ARG A 129 13.69 21.94 6.04
CA ARG A 129 13.21 23.25 5.55
C ARG A 129 12.35 23.92 6.62
N GLY A 130 12.97 24.75 7.45
CA GLY A 130 12.28 25.41 8.57
C GLY A 130 11.78 24.38 9.58
N SER A 131 10.48 24.35 9.81
CA SER A 131 9.81 23.39 10.70
C SER A 131 9.39 22.08 10.00
N GLU A 132 9.68 21.96 8.71
CA GLU A 132 9.26 20.80 7.91
C GLU A 132 10.46 19.94 7.52
N ASN A 133 10.42 18.69 7.93
CA ASN A 133 11.43 17.70 7.63
C ASN A 133 10.86 16.66 6.68
N SER A 134 11.46 16.55 5.49
CA SER A 134 11.01 15.64 4.45
C SER A 134 12.12 14.73 3.96
N ILE A 135 11.71 13.57 3.44
CA ILE A 135 12.58 12.63 2.74
C ILE A 135 12.11 12.48 1.30
N GLU A 136 13.08 12.26 0.41
CA GLU A 136 12.80 11.77 -0.95
C GLU A 136 13.11 10.28 -0.98
N CYS A 137 12.20 9.53 -1.60
CA CYS A 137 12.33 8.09 -1.74
C CYS A 137 12.22 7.69 -3.20
N ASP A 138 13.07 6.76 -3.64
CA ASP A 138 12.79 5.96 -4.82
C ASP A 138 11.76 4.90 -4.45
N VAL A 139 10.68 4.78 -5.23
CA VAL A 139 9.62 3.79 -5.00
C VAL A 139 9.34 3.01 -6.27
N PHE A 140 9.09 1.71 -6.12
CA PHE A 140 8.83 0.85 -7.27
C PHE A 140 8.03 -0.39 -6.88
N ILE A 141 7.39 -0.98 -7.88
CA ILE A 141 6.77 -2.30 -7.80
C ILE A 141 7.64 -3.25 -8.63
N GLU A 142 8.08 -4.34 -8.05
CA GLU A 142 9.03 -5.28 -8.63
C GLU A 142 8.47 -6.70 -8.60
N ASN A 143 8.67 -7.47 -9.68
CA ASN A 143 8.35 -8.89 -9.73
C ASN A 143 9.54 -9.76 -9.25
N GLU A 144 9.34 -11.07 -9.17
CA GLU A 144 10.38 -12.01 -8.75
C GLU A 144 11.60 -12.07 -9.70
N SER A 145 11.43 -11.64 -10.95
CA SER A 145 12.51 -11.57 -11.94
C SER A 145 13.30 -10.25 -11.86
N GLY A 146 12.90 -9.32 -11.01
CA GLY A 146 13.52 -8.00 -10.88
C GLY A 146 12.99 -6.96 -11.86
N ASP A 147 11.96 -7.28 -12.65
CA ASP A 147 11.33 -6.29 -13.53
C ASP A 147 10.49 -5.31 -12.71
N ARG A 148 10.54 -4.05 -13.09
CA ARG A 148 9.86 -2.94 -12.41
C ARG A 148 8.81 -2.31 -13.31
N PRO A 149 7.58 -2.88 -13.38
CA PRO A 149 6.51 -2.31 -14.20
C PRO A 149 6.07 -0.92 -13.75
N VAL A 150 6.30 -0.56 -12.50
CA VAL A 150 6.02 0.77 -11.94
C VAL A 150 7.23 1.23 -11.16
N ALA A 151 7.74 2.43 -11.43
CA ALA A 151 8.86 3.02 -10.70
C ALA A 151 8.78 4.55 -10.72
N GLY A 152 9.28 5.19 -9.68
CA GLY A 152 9.30 6.64 -9.55
C GLY A 152 9.81 7.11 -8.21
N SER A 153 9.30 8.24 -7.73
CA SER A 153 9.72 8.87 -6.49
C SER A 153 8.53 9.28 -5.62
N ALA A 154 8.82 9.40 -4.33
CA ALA A 154 7.87 9.94 -3.34
C ALA A 154 8.56 10.97 -2.45
N THR A 155 7.85 12.06 -2.14
CA THR A 155 8.23 13.03 -1.11
C THR A 155 7.35 12.77 0.11
N VAL A 156 7.97 12.48 1.23
CA VAL A 156 7.28 12.16 2.49
C VAL A 156 7.75 13.10 3.60
N ILE A 157 6.81 13.71 4.30
CA ILE A 157 7.10 14.50 5.49
C ILE A 157 6.98 13.59 6.68
N LEU A 158 8.04 13.53 7.49
CA LEU A 158 8.08 12.75 8.72
C LEU A 158 7.89 13.65 9.94
N PRO A 159 7.22 13.16 10.99
CA PRO A 159 7.20 13.84 12.27
C PRO A 159 8.62 13.94 12.85
N THR A 160 8.83 14.91 13.73
CA THR A 160 10.07 15.08 14.49
C THR A 160 9.82 14.78 15.95
N ARG A 161 10.87 14.31 16.64
CA ARG A 161 10.86 14.31 18.11
C ARG A 161 11.14 15.74 18.56
N GLY A 162 10.13 16.39 19.14
CA GLY A 162 10.22 17.75 19.62
C GLY A 162 11.30 17.97 20.72
#